data_a1f76da2bc56b184ebfc56d7267cb87a
#
_entry.id   a1f76da2bc56b184ebfc56d7267cb87a
#
_cell.length_a   1.000
_cell.length_b   1.000
_cell.length_c   1.000
_cell.angle_alpha   90.00
_cell.angle_beta   90.00
_cell.angle_gamma   90.00
#
_symmetry.space_group_name_H-M   'P 1'
#
loop_
_entity.id
_entity.type
_entity.pdbx_description
1 polymer ?
#
loop_
_entity_poly.entity_id
_entity_poly.type
_entity_poly.pdbx_seq_one_letter_code
_entity_poly.pdbx_strand_id
1 'polypeptide(L)'
;MGIRESSRGRRAARPPLVRDAAAWAASKKILAKGTKRESLIQENPAALDTTNLEITPLEEFGTMGPTDRVVDLATWRLEVSGKVKRPLSLTHAQLTALPAIEREVLLICPGFFANHGRWKGFSLKGLLHQAGANPSAARLTIEARGQKTARFPLADILSDKVFLAYQVNGTDLPRKHGSPLRVVAEDYYGSDWVKYVDRISVETT
;
A
#
# COMPACT_ATOMS: atom_id res chain seq x y z
N MET A 1 -17.02 -71.30 28.30
CA MET A 1 -15.80 -70.70 27.75
C MET A 1 -16.26 -69.55 26.84
N GLY A 2 -16.43 -68.33 27.38
CA GLY A 2 -17.02 -67.19 26.73
C GLY A 2 -16.01 -66.08 26.59
N ILE A 3 -15.76 -65.68 25.36
CA ILE A 3 -14.82 -64.60 25.00
C ILE A 3 -15.64 -63.30 24.97
N ARG A 4 -15.27 -62.33 25.84
CA ARG A 4 -15.83 -60.99 25.84
C ARG A 4 -15.03 -60.13 24.85
N GLU A 5 -15.68 -59.71 23.77
CA GLU A 5 -15.16 -58.67 22.89
C GLU A 5 -15.32 -57.27 23.51
N SER A 6 -14.21 -56.61 23.70
CA SER A 6 -14.09 -55.25 24.19
C SER A 6 -14.28 -54.27 23.03
N SER A 7 -15.42 -53.63 22.95
CA SER A 7 -15.66 -52.50 22.03
C SER A 7 -14.91 -51.25 22.49
N ARG A 8 -13.75 -50.97 21.91
CA ARG A 8 -13.09 -49.65 22.06
C ARG A 8 -13.82 -48.61 21.21
N GLY A 9 -14.56 -47.76 21.89
CA GLY A 9 -15.14 -46.59 21.27
C GLY A 9 -14.11 -45.65 20.68
N ARG A 10 -14.15 -45.42 19.37
CA ARG A 10 -13.37 -44.40 18.68
C ARG A 10 -13.91 -43.03 19.10
N ARG A 11 -13.12 -42.28 19.89
CA ARG A 11 -13.35 -40.86 20.10
C ARG A 11 -13.25 -40.15 18.74
N ALA A 12 -14.32 -39.56 18.28
CA ALA A 12 -14.30 -38.65 17.16
C ALA A 12 -13.41 -37.46 17.48
N ALA A 13 -12.42 -37.22 16.62
CA ALA A 13 -11.57 -36.06 16.71
C ALA A 13 -12.43 -34.79 16.53
N ARG A 14 -12.40 -33.90 17.50
CA ARG A 14 -13.00 -32.57 17.36
C ARG A 14 -12.34 -31.87 16.17
N PRO A 15 -13.16 -31.25 15.25
CA PRO A 15 -12.59 -30.42 14.20
C PRO A 15 -11.83 -29.22 14.84
N PRO A 16 -10.73 -28.75 14.22
CA PRO A 16 -10.02 -27.59 14.70
C PRO A 16 -10.96 -26.38 14.72
N LEU A 17 -11.03 -25.69 15.85
CA LEU A 17 -11.72 -24.40 15.97
C LEU A 17 -11.19 -23.48 14.87
N VAL A 18 -12.02 -23.22 13.88
CA VAL A 18 -11.80 -22.11 12.94
C VAL A 18 -11.80 -20.87 13.83
N ARG A 19 -10.62 -20.32 14.10
CA ARG A 19 -10.51 -19.01 14.75
C ARG A 19 -11.12 -18.02 13.77
N ASP A 20 -12.23 -17.41 14.17
CA ASP A 20 -12.87 -16.33 13.44
C ASP A 20 -11.83 -15.25 13.12
N ALA A 21 -11.45 -15.15 11.85
CA ALA A 21 -10.57 -14.09 11.36
C ALA A 21 -11.23 -12.69 11.49
N ALA A 22 -12.53 -12.64 11.81
CA ALA A 22 -13.28 -11.41 12.04
C ALA A 22 -13.07 -10.81 13.43
N ALA A 23 -12.47 -11.50 14.39
CA ALA A 23 -12.37 -11.05 15.78
C ALA A 23 -11.13 -10.19 16.08
N TRP A 24 -10.29 -9.88 15.11
CA TRP A 24 -9.08 -9.06 15.33
C TRP A 24 -8.97 -7.82 14.43
N ALA A 25 -10.04 -7.16 14.11
CA ALA A 25 -10.00 -5.75 13.79
C ALA A 25 -9.99 -5.00 15.13
N ALA A 26 -8.83 -4.88 15.77
CA ALA A 26 -8.65 -3.95 16.87
C ALA A 26 -9.14 -2.59 16.37
N SER A 27 -10.14 -2.00 17.05
CA SER A 27 -10.67 -0.69 16.65
C SER A 27 -9.52 0.32 16.66
N LYS A 28 -9.28 0.97 15.52
CA LYS A 28 -8.25 2.01 15.42
C LYS A 28 -8.53 3.11 16.44
N LYS A 29 -7.48 3.67 17.04
CA LYS A 29 -7.56 4.82 17.94
C LYS A 29 -7.95 6.06 17.13
N ILE A 30 -9.13 6.61 17.37
CA ILE A 30 -9.57 7.86 16.74
C ILE A 30 -8.73 9.00 17.28
N LEU A 31 -8.05 9.73 16.40
CA LEU A 31 -7.28 10.91 16.77
C LEU A 31 -8.23 12.09 17.06
N ALA A 32 -7.93 12.86 18.09
CA ALA A 32 -8.69 14.07 18.40
C ALA A 32 -8.35 15.21 17.41
N LYS A 33 -9.30 16.13 17.20
CA LYS A 33 -9.00 17.38 16.49
C LYS A 33 -7.86 18.12 17.17
N GLY A 34 -6.96 18.73 16.37
CA GLY A 34 -5.79 19.44 16.88
C GLY A 34 -4.66 18.52 17.38
N THR A 35 -4.73 17.20 17.13
CA THR A 35 -3.61 16.30 17.39
C THR A 35 -2.37 16.79 16.64
N LYS A 36 -1.28 17.06 17.35
CA LYS A 36 -0.01 17.50 16.77
C LYS A 36 0.69 16.34 16.07
N ARG A 37 1.15 16.54 14.86
CA ARG A 37 1.84 15.51 14.04
C ARG A 37 3.09 14.97 14.70
N GLU A 38 3.81 15.82 15.42
CA GLU A 38 5.02 15.46 16.15
C GLU A 38 4.78 14.37 17.20
N SER A 39 3.57 14.31 17.76
CA SER A 39 3.19 13.26 18.72
C SER A 39 2.96 11.90 18.05
N LEU A 40 2.84 11.86 16.71
CA LEU A 40 2.53 10.65 15.96
C LEU A 40 3.79 9.92 15.43
N ILE A 41 4.97 10.52 15.54
CA ILE A 41 6.21 9.99 14.93
C ILE A 41 6.69 8.66 15.52
N GLN A 42 6.14 8.22 16.66
CA GLN A 42 6.43 6.92 17.28
C GLN A 42 5.22 5.97 17.22
N GLU A 43 4.10 6.42 16.68
CA GLU A 43 2.87 5.63 16.63
C GLU A 43 2.89 4.63 15.45
N ASN A 44 2.11 3.57 15.59
CA ASN A 44 1.88 2.63 14.49
C ASN A 44 0.74 3.17 13.59
N PRO A 45 0.98 3.48 12.30
CA PRO A 45 -0.05 4.00 11.42
C PRO A 45 -1.28 3.08 11.32
N ALA A 46 -1.09 1.76 11.38
CA ALA A 46 -2.18 0.78 11.33
C ALA A 46 -3.12 0.83 12.55
N ALA A 47 -2.69 1.43 13.66
CA ALA A 47 -3.49 1.56 14.88
C ALA A 47 -4.27 2.88 14.96
N LEU A 48 -4.16 3.77 13.95
CA LEU A 48 -4.71 5.12 14.00
C LEU A 48 -5.88 5.29 13.02
N ASP A 49 -6.95 5.93 13.50
CA ASP A 49 -8.00 6.52 12.67
C ASP A 49 -7.73 8.02 12.54
N THR A 50 -7.43 8.45 11.32
CA THR A 50 -7.00 9.82 10.99
C THR A 50 -8.12 10.73 10.53
N THR A 51 -9.39 10.32 10.65
CA THR A 51 -10.56 11.06 10.15
C THR A 51 -10.62 12.52 10.64
N ASN A 52 -10.14 12.80 11.85
CA ASN A 52 -10.13 14.14 12.43
C ASN A 52 -8.77 14.85 12.34
N LEU A 53 -7.77 14.22 11.71
CA LEU A 53 -6.44 14.80 11.62
C LEU A 53 -6.39 15.84 10.49
N GLU A 54 -5.87 17.02 10.79
CA GLU A 54 -5.71 18.09 9.81
C GLU A 54 -4.68 17.73 8.74
N ILE A 55 -4.93 18.19 7.50
CA ILE A 55 -3.97 18.03 6.40
C ILE A 55 -2.72 18.87 6.70
N THR A 56 -1.57 18.26 6.57
CA THR A 56 -0.28 18.94 6.68
C THR A 56 -0.06 19.85 5.47
N PRO A 57 0.26 21.14 5.63
CA PRO A 57 0.70 21.97 4.53
C PRO A 57 1.90 21.36 3.79
N LEU A 58 1.93 21.44 2.46
CA LEU A 58 2.96 20.74 1.66
C LEU A 58 4.37 21.25 1.93
N GLU A 59 4.52 22.52 2.26
CA GLU A 59 5.79 23.14 2.66
C GLU A 59 6.36 22.56 3.97
N GLU A 60 5.48 22.03 4.82
CA GLU A 60 5.84 21.41 6.10
C GLU A 60 6.09 19.89 5.99
N PHE A 61 5.91 19.31 4.79
CA PHE A 61 6.16 17.87 4.63
C PHE A 61 7.63 17.53 4.87
N GLY A 62 7.86 16.69 5.87
CA GLY A 62 9.14 16.01 6.04
C GLY A 62 9.40 15.06 4.85
N THR A 63 10.67 14.83 4.55
CA THR A 63 11.09 13.87 3.52
C THR A 63 12.38 13.17 3.92
N MET A 64 12.55 11.95 3.43
CA MET A 64 13.76 11.14 3.62
C MET A 64 14.12 10.41 2.34
N GLY A 65 15.38 10.05 2.19
CA GLY A 65 15.92 9.42 1.00
C GLY A 65 16.12 10.42 -0.16
N PRO A 66 16.26 9.96 -1.42
CA PRO A 66 16.53 10.82 -2.56
C PRO A 66 15.46 11.90 -2.73
N THR A 67 15.89 13.14 -3.07
CA THR A 67 15.00 14.31 -3.20
C THR A 67 15.13 15.03 -4.54
N ASP A 68 16.14 14.69 -5.34
CA ASP A 68 16.61 15.46 -6.49
C ASP A 68 16.61 14.69 -7.81
N ARG A 69 16.08 13.45 -7.82
CA ARG A 69 16.03 12.64 -9.04
C ARG A 69 15.22 13.35 -10.13
N VAL A 70 15.88 13.64 -11.24
CA VAL A 70 15.24 14.15 -12.44
C VAL A 70 14.76 12.98 -13.28
N VAL A 71 13.48 12.99 -13.65
CA VAL A 71 12.87 11.99 -14.50
C VAL A 71 12.39 12.67 -15.78
N ASP A 72 12.89 12.23 -16.91
CA ASP A 72 12.40 12.69 -18.21
C ASP A 72 11.10 11.95 -18.57
N LEU A 73 9.97 12.64 -18.50
CA LEU A 73 8.65 12.08 -18.77
C LEU A 73 8.46 11.63 -20.22
N ALA A 74 9.26 12.14 -21.18
CA ALA A 74 9.17 11.72 -22.58
C ALA A 74 9.60 10.24 -22.74
N THR A 75 10.62 9.83 -21.99
CA THR A 75 11.19 8.48 -22.04
C THR A 75 10.73 7.59 -20.88
N TRP A 76 10.28 8.17 -19.78
CA TRP A 76 9.85 7.42 -18.61
C TRP A 76 8.61 6.56 -18.89
N ARG A 77 8.61 5.36 -18.34
CA ARG A 77 7.49 4.41 -18.39
C ARG A 77 7.31 3.72 -17.04
N LEU A 78 6.06 3.42 -16.72
CA LEU A 78 5.72 2.45 -15.69
C LEU A 78 5.62 1.07 -16.33
N GLU A 79 6.50 0.17 -15.92
CA GLU A 79 6.52 -1.22 -16.37
C GLU A 79 5.70 -2.09 -15.42
N VAL A 80 4.76 -2.89 -15.96
CA VAL A 80 4.01 -3.90 -15.20
C VAL A 80 4.32 -5.27 -15.77
N SER A 81 4.84 -6.17 -14.94
CA SER A 81 5.38 -7.47 -15.36
C SER A 81 5.12 -8.56 -14.31
N GLY A 82 5.80 -9.71 -14.46
CA GLY A 82 5.66 -10.85 -13.56
C GLY A 82 4.54 -11.80 -13.98
N LYS A 83 3.70 -12.24 -13.05
CA LYS A 83 2.62 -13.21 -13.31
C LYS A 83 1.39 -12.52 -13.94
N VAL A 84 1.56 -12.01 -15.13
CA VAL A 84 0.55 -11.34 -15.96
C VAL A 84 0.48 -11.97 -17.36
N LYS A 85 -0.70 -11.89 -17.98
CA LYS A 85 -0.86 -12.37 -19.37
C LYS A 85 -0.27 -11.40 -20.40
N ARG A 86 -0.31 -10.11 -20.10
CA ARG A 86 0.14 -9.02 -20.98
C ARG A 86 0.95 -8.02 -20.16
N PRO A 87 2.26 -8.03 -20.22
CA PRO A 87 3.08 -6.97 -19.65
C PRO A 87 2.67 -5.60 -20.20
N LEU A 88 2.69 -4.57 -19.34
CA LEU A 88 2.35 -3.21 -19.74
C LEU A 88 3.58 -2.31 -19.64
N SER A 89 3.64 -1.33 -20.55
CA SER A 89 4.61 -0.23 -20.52
C SER A 89 3.84 1.06 -20.78
N LEU A 90 3.63 1.87 -19.73
CA LEU A 90 2.67 2.97 -19.75
C LEU A 90 3.39 4.30 -19.55
N THR A 91 3.02 5.30 -20.36
CA THR A 91 3.49 6.68 -20.21
C THR A 91 2.80 7.35 -19.02
N HIS A 92 3.39 8.43 -18.53
CA HIS A 92 2.77 9.25 -17.49
C HIS A 92 1.37 9.77 -17.92
N ALA A 93 1.23 10.22 -19.16
CA ALA A 93 -0.04 10.68 -19.70
C ALA A 93 -1.13 9.60 -19.72
N GLN A 94 -0.77 8.35 -20.09
CA GLN A 94 -1.71 7.22 -20.02
C GLN A 94 -2.16 6.92 -18.60
N LEU A 95 -1.25 7.03 -17.63
CA LEU A 95 -1.56 6.78 -16.22
C LEU A 95 -2.44 7.86 -15.59
N THR A 96 -2.17 9.12 -15.89
CA THR A 96 -2.99 10.24 -15.38
C THR A 96 -4.36 10.34 -16.04
N ALA A 97 -4.57 9.67 -17.19
CA ALA A 97 -5.89 9.53 -17.83
C ALA A 97 -6.74 8.40 -17.22
N LEU A 98 -6.18 7.55 -16.36
CA LEU A 98 -6.95 6.53 -15.64
C LEU A 98 -7.94 7.17 -14.65
N PRO A 99 -9.04 6.46 -14.30
CA PRO A 99 -9.92 6.93 -13.23
C PRO A 99 -9.13 7.26 -11.97
N ALA A 100 -9.24 8.51 -11.54
CA ALA A 100 -8.51 8.98 -10.37
C ALA A 100 -9.17 8.50 -9.07
N ILE A 101 -8.34 8.21 -8.08
CA ILE A 101 -8.74 8.08 -6.68
C ILE A 101 -8.04 9.16 -5.87
N GLU A 102 -8.71 9.67 -4.84
CA GLU A 102 -8.14 10.64 -3.92
C GLU A 102 -8.44 10.22 -2.49
N ARG A 103 -7.41 10.20 -1.64
CA ARG A 103 -7.52 9.75 -0.25
C ARG A 103 -6.62 10.57 0.67
N GLU A 104 -7.11 10.82 1.87
CA GLU A 104 -6.32 11.40 2.96
C GLU A 104 -5.63 10.26 3.69
N VAL A 105 -4.30 10.23 3.65
CA VAL A 105 -3.50 9.15 4.24
C VAL A 105 -2.33 9.73 5.02
N LEU A 106 -2.13 9.21 6.24
CA LEU A 106 -1.03 9.53 7.13
C LEU A 106 0.20 8.69 6.78
N LEU A 107 1.30 9.37 6.48
CA LEU A 107 2.63 8.79 6.36
C LEU A 107 3.40 9.06 7.64
N ILE A 108 3.87 8.02 8.32
CA ILE A 108 4.77 8.13 9.47
C ILE A 108 6.16 7.61 9.09
N CYS A 109 7.18 8.44 9.26
CA CYS A 109 8.58 8.03 9.26
C CYS A 109 9.06 8.02 10.72
N PRO A 110 9.18 6.82 11.35
CA PRO A 110 9.38 6.70 12.79
C PRO A 110 10.59 7.50 13.29
N GLY A 111 10.35 8.35 14.30
CA GLY A 111 11.38 9.19 14.90
C GLY A 111 11.74 10.46 14.13
N PHE A 112 11.18 10.69 12.93
CA PHE A 112 11.57 11.82 12.08
C PHE A 112 10.40 12.77 11.79
N PHE A 113 9.33 12.30 11.18
CA PHE A 113 8.17 13.12 10.82
C PHE A 113 6.91 12.31 10.59
N ALA A 114 5.77 13.00 10.64
CA ALA A 114 4.49 12.51 10.17
C ALA A 114 3.88 13.54 9.22
N ASN A 115 3.40 13.09 8.06
CA ASN A 115 2.74 13.92 7.05
C ASN A 115 1.34 13.37 6.81
N HIS A 116 0.29 14.13 7.07
CA HIS A 116 -1.06 13.78 6.67
C HIS A 116 -1.42 14.52 5.40
N GLY A 117 -1.56 13.82 4.29
CA GLY A 117 -1.75 14.43 2.97
C GLY A 117 -2.98 13.92 2.27
N ARG A 118 -3.56 14.76 1.40
CA ARG A 118 -4.57 14.37 0.42
C ARG A 118 -3.85 13.95 -0.85
N TRP A 119 -3.81 12.64 -1.08
CA TRP A 119 -3.08 12.02 -2.17
C TRP A 119 -4.00 11.66 -3.32
N LYS A 120 -3.69 12.12 -4.53
CA LYS A 120 -4.43 11.78 -5.74
C LYS A 120 -3.57 10.95 -6.68
N GLY A 121 -4.18 9.91 -7.22
CA GLY A 121 -3.50 8.96 -8.09
C GLY A 121 -4.49 8.02 -8.77
N PHE A 122 -4.11 6.80 -9.01
CA PHE A 122 -4.94 5.78 -9.64
C PHE A 122 -4.84 4.44 -8.90
N SER A 123 -5.96 3.68 -8.97
CA SER A 123 -6.03 2.34 -8.42
C SER A 123 -5.20 1.35 -9.24
N LEU A 124 -4.43 0.52 -8.54
CA LEU A 124 -3.68 -0.57 -9.18
C LEU A 124 -4.58 -1.70 -9.68
N LYS A 125 -5.83 -1.81 -9.18
CA LYS A 125 -6.80 -2.83 -9.66
C LYS A 125 -7.03 -2.78 -11.16
N GLY A 126 -7.20 -1.57 -11.71
CA GLY A 126 -7.40 -1.36 -13.14
C GLY A 126 -6.21 -1.85 -13.97
N LEU A 127 -5.00 -1.56 -13.52
CA LEU A 127 -3.76 -2.01 -14.19
C LEU A 127 -3.63 -3.54 -14.13
N LEU A 128 -3.92 -4.15 -12.98
CA LEU A 128 -3.88 -5.62 -12.82
C LEU A 128 -4.90 -6.30 -13.74
N HIS A 129 -6.10 -5.76 -13.85
CA HIS A 129 -7.11 -6.26 -14.77
C HIS A 129 -6.64 -6.12 -16.23
N GLN A 130 -6.13 -4.95 -16.63
CA GLN A 130 -5.62 -4.70 -17.98
C GLN A 130 -4.44 -5.62 -18.33
N ALA A 131 -3.53 -5.87 -17.37
CA ALA A 131 -2.41 -6.79 -17.54
C ALA A 131 -2.84 -8.26 -17.56
N GLY A 132 -4.06 -8.57 -17.13
CA GLY A 132 -4.53 -9.94 -16.97
C GLY A 132 -3.73 -10.66 -15.89
N ALA A 133 -3.63 -10.07 -14.70
CA ALA A 133 -2.93 -10.66 -13.57
C ALA A 133 -3.45 -12.07 -13.26
N ASN A 134 -2.54 -12.97 -12.90
CA ASN A 134 -2.88 -14.35 -12.57
C ASN A 134 -3.82 -14.37 -11.36
N PRO A 135 -4.93 -15.16 -11.39
CA PRO A 135 -5.84 -15.30 -10.23
C PRO A 135 -5.17 -15.81 -8.95
N SER A 136 -4.04 -16.51 -9.07
CA SER A 136 -3.23 -16.97 -7.93
C SER A 136 -2.19 -15.93 -7.46
N ALA A 137 -2.22 -14.69 -7.97
CA ALA A 137 -1.35 -13.63 -7.49
C ALA A 137 -1.59 -13.40 -5.99
N ALA A 138 -0.50 -13.32 -5.22
CA ALA A 138 -0.56 -13.14 -3.78
C ALA A 138 -0.07 -11.75 -3.34
N ARG A 139 0.86 -11.17 -4.12
CA ARG A 139 1.49 -9.89 -3.78
C ARG A 139 1.95 -9.11 -5.01
N LEU A 140 2.19 -7.82 -4.81
CA LEU A 140 2.89 -6.96 -5.75
C LEU A 140 4.22 -6.51 -5.14
N THR A 141 5.27 -6.56 -5.96
CA THR A 141 6.52 -5.86 -5.70
C THR A 141 6.50 -4.56 -6.50
N ILE A 142 6.64 -3.43 -5.81
CA ILE A 142 6.67 -2.09 -6.41
C ILE A 142 8.05 -1.49 -6.16
N GLU A 143 8.68 -0.99 -7.21
CA GLU A 143 10.06 -0.54 -7.13
C GLU A 143 10.36 0.73 -7.94
N ALA A 144 11.40 1.43 -7.50
CA ALA A 144 12.15 2.40 -8.27
C ALA A 144 13.50 1.75 -8.60
N ARG A 145 13.80 1.53 -9.89
CA ARG A 145 15.01 0.83 -10.34
C ARG A 145 16.29 1.39 -9.71
N GLY A 146 17.09 0.49 -9.14
CA GLY A 146 18.38 0.83 -8.54
C GLY A 146 18.28 1.57 -7.20
N GLN A 147 17.08 1.69 -6.62
CA GLN A 147 16.91 2.42 -5.36
C GLN A 147 16.17 1.59 -4.31
N LYS A 148 14.86 1.45 -4.45
CA LYS A 148 14.03 0.91 -3.39
C LYS A 148 12.93 0.02 -3.92
N THR A 149 12.59 -0.98 -3.11
CA THR A 149 11.54 -1.96 -3.37
C THR A 149 10.66 -2.08 -2.13
N ALA A 150 9.35 -2.17 -2.34
CA ALA A 150 8.40 -2.56 -1.30
C ALA A 150 7.47 -3.66 -1.84
N ARG A 151 6.96 -4.50 -0.93
CA ARG A 151 6.09 -5.63 -1.26
C ARG A 151 4.79 -5.51 -0.50
N PHE A 152 3.68 -5.68 -1.21
CA PHE A 152 2.34 -5.54 -0.65
C PHE A 152 1.48 -6.76 -0.95
N PRO A 153 0.69 -7.24 0.03
CA PRO A 153 -0.33 -8.26 -0.21
C PRO A 153 -1.33 -7.79 -1.27
N LEU A 154 -1.80 -8.70 -2.11
CA LEU A 154 -2.80 -8.36 -3.12
C LEU A 154 -4.09 -7.79 -2.51
N ALA A 155 -4.46 -8.24 -1.30
CA ALA A 155 -5.65 -7.73 -0.60
C ALA A 155 -5.58 -6.21 -0.35
N ASP A 156 -4.42 -5.67 0.01
CA ASP A 156 -4.24 -4.23 0.25
C ASP A 156 -4.27 -3.42 -1.06
N ILE A 157 -3.84 -4.03 -2.16
CA ILE A 157 -3.98 -3.46 -3.50
C ILE A 157 -5.46 -3.42 -3.93
N LEU A 158 -6.18 -4.53 -3.72
CA LEU A 158 -7.59 -4.64 -4.12
C LEU A 158 -8.54 -3.80 -3.25
N SER A 159 -8.14 -3.44 -2.04
CA SER A 159 -8.88 -2.52 -1.16
C SER A 159 -8.52 -1.04 -1.35
N ASP A 160 -7.59 -0.72 -2.27
CA ASP A 160 -7.02 0.62 -2.46
C ASP A 160 -6.32 1.20 -1.20
N LYS A 161 -5.93 0.36 -0.25
CA LYS A 161 -5.00 0.77 0.81
C LYS A 161 -3.63 1.15 0.24
N VAL A 162 -3.25 0.49 -0.85
CA VAL A 162 -2.02 0.78 -1.57
C VAL A 162 -2.35 1.18 -3.00
N PHE A 163 -1.89 2.36 -3.40
CA PHE A 163 -2.08 2.91 -4.75
C PHE A 163 -0.88 3.78 -5.17
N LEU A 164 -0.85 4.23 -6.41
CA LEU A 164 0.19 5.14 -6.90
C LEU A 164 -0.36 6.55 -7.07
N ALA A 165 0.29 7.52 -6.40
CA ALA A 165 -0.06 8.92 -6.46
C ALA A 165 0.87 9.70 -7.38
N TYR A 166 0.29 10.69 -8.07
CA TYR A 166 0.97 11.68 -8.91
C TYR A 166 0.69 13.12 -8.45
N GLN A 167 -0.23 13.32 -7.49
CA GLN A 167 -0.50 14.63 -6.86
C GLN A 167 -0.63 14.47 -5.34
N VAL A 168 -0.41 15.57 -4.64
CA VAL A 168 -0.62 15.70 -3.20
C VAL A 168 -1.14 17.11 -2.87
N ASN A 169 -2.14 17.21 -2.00
CA ASN A 169 -2.77 18.46 -1.56
C ASN A 169 -3.20 19.36 -2.74
N GLY A 170 -3.71 18.75 -3.83
CA GLY A 170 -4.20 19.49 -5.00
C GLY A 170 -3.12 19.97 -5.97
N THR A 171 -1.83 19.68 -5.74
CA THR A 171 -0.72 20.05 -6.62
C THR A 171 -0.02 18.81 -7.19
N ASP A 172 0.68 18.99 -8.31
CA ASP A 172 1.51 17.91 -8.84
C ASP A 172 2.56 17.49 -7.83
N LEU A 173 2.84 16.19 -7.79
CA LEU A 173 3.77 15.61 -6.84
C LEU A 173 5.17 16.24 -6.99
N PRO A 174 5.69 16.96 -5.98
CA PRO A 174 7.02 17.57 -6.08
C PRO A 174 8.11 16.52 -6.25
N ARG A 175 9.21 16.89 -6.92
CA ARG A 175 10.36 16.00 -7.13
C ARG A 175 10.87 15.41 -5.82
N LYS A 176 11.07 16.23 -4.78
CA LYS A 176 11.52 15.78 -3.45
C LYS A 176 10.61 14.74 -2.80
N HIS A 177 9.34 14.68 -3.23
CA HIS A 177 8.36 13.72 -2.72
C HIS A 177 8.12 12.53 -3.64
N GLY A 178 8.84 12.42 -4.78
CA GLY A 178 8.88 11.20 -5.59
C GLY A 178 8.19 11.29 -6.94
N SER A 179 8.04 12.51 -7.53
CA SER A 179 7.54 12.65 -8.92
C SER A 179 8.35 11.76 -9.90
N PRO A 180 7.72 11.13 -10.90
CA PRO A 180 6.33 11.29 -11.33
C PRO A 180 5.31 10.45 -10.55
N LEU A 181 5.72 9.37 -9.89
CA LEU A 181 4.86 8.47 -9.13
C LEU A 181 5.50 8.07 -7.82
N ARG A 182 4.66 7.98 -6.78
CA ARG A 182 5.06 7.36 -5.51
C ARG A 182 3.98 6.39 -5.02
N VAL A 183 4.40 5.44 -4.19
CA VAL A 183 3.48 4.62 -3.41
C VAL A 183 2.84 5.46 -2.32
N VAL A 184 1.53 5.35 -2.19
CA VAL A 184 0.76 5.68 -0.99
C VAL A 184 0.30 4.35 -0.40
N ALA A 185 0.63 4.11 0.86
CA ALA A 185 0.34 2.85 1.54
C ALA A 185 -0.26 3.13 2.92
N GLU A 186 -1.59 3.09 3.02
CA GLU A 186 -2.31 3.23 4.28
C GLU A 186 -1.92 2.08 5.21
N ASP A 187 -1.75 2.37 6.49
CA ASP A 187 -1.34 1.42 7.53
C ASP A 187 0.13 0.98 7.48
N TYR A 188 0.93 1.53 6.56
CA TYR A 188 2.36 1.22 6.42
C TYR A 188 3.24 2.39 6.81
N TYR A 189 4.43 2.10 7.33
CA TYR A 189 5.43 3.12 7.60
C TYR A 189 6.04 3.71 6.32
N GLY A 190 6.59 4.92 6.42
CA GLY A 190 7.23 5.63 5.30
C GLY A 190 8.34 4.83 4.62
N SER A 191 8.88 3.80 5.28
CA SER A 191 9.82 2.87 4.67
C SER A 191 9.24 2.15 3.46
N ASP A 192 7.95 1.92 3.38
CA ASP A 192 7.31 1.21 2.28
C ASP A 192 6.74 2.14 1.19
N TRP A 193 6.78 3.45 1.43
CA TRP A 193 6.30 4.46 0.51
C TRP A 193 7.36 4.80 -0.55
N VAL A 194 7.55 3.89 -1.52
CA VAL A 194 8.56 4.02 -2.59
C VAL A 194 8.32 5.29 -3.41
N LYS A 195 9.37 6.13 -3.55
CA LYS A 195 9.41 7.30 -4.44
C LYS A 195 9.91 6.92 -5.84
N TYR A 196 9.54 7.70 -6.85
CA TYR A 196 10.03 7.53 -8.24
C TYR A 196 9.72 6.15 -8.82
N VAL A 197 8.55 5.63 -8.52
CA VAL A 197 8.13 4.29 -8.97
C VAL A 197 8.18 4.20 -10.49
N ASP A 198 8.80 3.16 -11.02
CA ASP A 198 8.87 2.87 -12.45
C ASP A 198 8.61 1.39 -12.78
N ARG A 199 8.41 0.52 -11.77
CA ARG A 199 8.14 -0.89 -11.99
C ARG A 199 7.17 -1.49 -10.98
N ILE A 200 6.32 -2.38 -11.50
CA ILE A 200 5.45 -3.26 -10.71
C ILE A 200 5.66 -4.70 -11.20
N SER A 201 5.88 -5.62 -10.27
CA SER A 201 5.94 -7.05 -10.55
C SER A 201 4.84 -7.79 -9.79
N VAL A 202 4.06 -8.60 -10.51
CA VAL A 202 3.01 -9.45 -9.93
C VAL A 202 3.61 -10.80 -9.56
N GLU A 203 3.44 -11.23 -8.32
CA GLU A 203 4.04 -12.46 -7.77
C GLU A 203 2.96 -13.39 -7.19
N THR A 204 3.21 -14.71 -7.25
CA THR A 204 2.29 -15.74 -6.72
C THR A 204 2.64 -16.17 -5.31
N THR A 205 3.86 -15.99 -4.85
CA THR A 205 4.36 -16.28 -3.49
C THR A 205 5.62 -15.49 -3.22
#